data_3d2205e69feb4a2fe5e846ff709cc50b
#
_entry.id   3d2205e69feb4a2fe5e846ff709cc50b
#
_cell.length_a   1.000
_cell.length_b   1.000
_cell.length_c   1.000
_cell.angle_alpha   90.00
_cell.angle_beta   90.00
_cell.angle_gamma   90.00
#
_symmetry.space_group_name_H-M   'P 1'
#
loop_
_entity.id
_entity.type
_entity.pdbx_description
1 polymer ?
#
loop_
_entity_poly.entity_id
_entity_poly.type
_entity_poly.pdbx_seq_one_letter_code
_entity_poly.pdbx_strand_id
1 'polypeptide(L)'
;SAAETWDVPVVVTTAVQFFESLYANRSSRCRKLHNIANSVVLFDEAQSLPADLTSVTLQAVNELCSRYHTTMVFSTATQPDFSARKDLIWKPREILPESGEMFRALQRVMVDWRLGEDTPLETIAEEMSGQDSVCAIVNLRRHARQIAGRLSEFCPKDTVFYLTTDLCPAHRSKQIKRIRERLKNNLPCRVVATQCIEAGVDLDFRTIYRALA
;
A
#
# COMPACT_ATOMS: atom_id res chain seq x y z
N SER A 1 -25.89 18.55 0.99
CA SER A 1 -25.94 17.25 0.29
C SER A 1 -25.38 16.16 1.21
N ALA A 2 -25.74 14.91 0.98
CA ALA A 2 -25.23 13.77 1.77
C ALA A 2 -23.70 13.71 1.84
N ALA A 3 -23.01 14.15 0.79
CA ALA A 3 -21.56 14.27 0.75
C ALA A 3 -20.98 15.33 1.71
N GLU A 4 -21.76 16.34 2.08
CA GLU A 4 -21.33 17.40 3.00
C GLU A 4 -21.55 17.03 4.47
N THR A 5 -22.56 16.23 4.75
CA THR A 5 -22.95 15.88 6.12
C THR A 5 -22.63 14.45 6.50
N TRP A 6 -22.47 13.53 5.54
CA TRP A 6 -22.35 12.08 5.72
C TRP A 6 -23.58 11.45 6.40
N ASP A 7 -24.74 12.08 6.23
CA ASP A 7 -26.00 11.56 6.73
C ASP A 7 -26.56 10.47 5.80
N VAL A 8 -25.86 9.34 5.78
CA VAL A 8 -26.19 8.13 4.99
C VAL A 8 -25.64 6.89 5.73
N PRO A 9 -26.24 5.70 5.53
CA PRO A 9 -25.85 4.49 6.25
C PRO A 9 -24.40 4.04 5.98
N VAL A 10 -23.86 4.30 4.78
CA VAL A 10 -22.50 3.90 4.38
C VAL A 10 -21.82 5.06 3.65
N VAL A 11 -20.64 5.41 4.12
CA VAL A 11 -19.77 6.44 3.54
C VAL A 11 -18.45 5.83 3.15
N VAL A 12 -18.02 6.02 1.90
CA VAL A 12 -16.66 5.69 1.46
C VAL A 12 -15.91 6.99 1.21
N THR A 13 -14.78 7.16 1.87
CA THR A 13 -13.99 8.41 1.80
C THR A 13 -12.50 8.12 1.93
N THR A 14 -11.65 9.13 1.79
CA THR A 14 -10.22 9.01 2.02
C THR A 14 -9.87 9.33 3.48
N ALA A 15 -8.77 8.75 3.99
CA ALA A 15 -8.23 9.08 5.31
C ALA A 15 -8.00 10.60 5.47
N VAL A 16 -7.48 11.25 4.43
CA VAL A 16 -7.26 12.70 4.41
C VAL A 16 -8.58 13.45 4.65
N GLN A 17 -9.63 13.14 3.90
CA GLN A 17 -10.92 13.82 4.04
C GLN A 17 -11.57 13.55 5.40
N PHE A 18 -11.39 12.35 5.95
CA PHE A 18 -11.87 12.01 7.29
C PHE A 18 -11.20 12.90 8.35
N PHE A 19 -9.87 12.94 8.39
CA PHE A 19 -9.14 13.75 9.38
C PHE A 19 -9.29 15.24 9.16
N GLU A 20 -9.31 15.72 7.91
CA GLU A 20 -9.65 17.12 7.63
C GLU A 20 -11.03 17.53 8.17
N SER A 21 -11.98 16.59 8.21
CA SER A 21 -13.30 16.86 8.77
C SER A 21 -13.29 16.98 10.30
N LEU A 22 -12.38 16.26 10.98
CA LEU A 22 -12.21 16.33 12.44
C LEU A 22 -11.47 17.61 12.88
N TYR A 23 -10.42 18.00 12.12
CA TYR A 23 -9.56 19.13 12.47
C TYR A 23 -9.92 20.44 11.79
N ALA A 24 -11.03 20.47 11.04
CA ALA A 24 -11.43 21.67 10.33
C ALA A 24 -11.81 22.81 11.28
N ASN A 25 -11.30 24.00 10.98
CA ASN A 25 -11.67 25.23 11.66
C ASN A 25 -12.94 25.90 11.09
N ARG A 26 -13.57 25.30 10.07
CA ARG A 26 -14.77 25.82 9.41
C ARG A 26 -15.98 24.99 9.82
N SER A 27 -17.04 25.63 10.31
CA SER A 27 -18.28 24.99 10.76
C SER A 27 -18.92 24.09 9.69
N SER A 28 -18.79 24.47 8.40
CA SER A 28 -19.31 23.66 7.29
C SER A 28 -18.65 22.30 7.17
N ARG A 29 -17.37 22.16 7.52
CA ARG A 29 -16.62 20.88 7.50
C ARG A 29 -16.85 20.06 8.76
N CYS A 30 -17.09 20.72 9.91
CA CYS A 30 -17.38 20.06 11.19
C CYS A 30 -18.76 19.39 11.24
N ARG A 31 -19.65 19.63 10.26
CA ARG A 31 -20.99 19.03 10.18
C ARG A 31 -21.00 17.49 10.13
N LYS A 32 -19.89 16.88 9.76
CA LYS A 32 -19.75 15.44 9.65
C LYS A 32 -19.58 14.76 11.02
N LEU A 33 -19.07 15.47 12.03
CA LEU A 33 -18.71 14.90 13.32
C LEU A 33 -19.90 14.22 14.01
N HIS A 34 -21.11 14.77 13.93
CA HIS A 34 -22.29 14.17 14.56
C HIS A 34 -22.70 12.83 13.91
N ASN A 35 -22.37 12.63 12.61
CA ASN A 35 -22.61 11.37 11.92
C ASN A 35 -21.43 10.38 12.02
N ILE A 36 -20.25 10.86 12.46
CA ILE A 36 -19.12 10.00 12.86
C ILE A 36 -19.38 9.43 14.26
N ALA A 37 -20.02 10.19 15.14
CA ALA A 37 -20.43 9.68 16.45
C ALA A 37 -21.38 8.49 16.31
N ASN A 38 -21.24 7.49 17.18
CA ASN A 38 -22.00 6.23 17.15
C ASN A 38 -21.88 5.42 15.85
N SER A 39 -20.81 5.60 15.11
CA SER A 39 -20.54 4.87 13.86
C SER A 39 -19.44 3.81 14.02
N VAL A 40 -19.30 2.97 13.00
CA VAL A 40 -18.13 2.10 12.82
C VAL A 40 -17.29 2.67 11.69
N VAL A 41 -16.03 2.96 11.96
CA VAL A 41 -15.08 3.48 10.98
C VAL A 41 -14.04 2.41 10.70
N LEU A 42 -14.01 1.92 9.46
CA LEU A 42 -13.01 0.99 8.98
C LEU A 42 -11.88 1.77 8.27
N PHE A 43 -10.69 1.71 8.84
CA PHE A 43 -9.46 2.20 8.22
C PHE A 43 -8.78 1.07 7.48
N ASP A 44 -8.83 1.12 6.15
CA ASP A 44 -8.07 0.23 5.29
C ASP A 44 -6.69 0.80 5.01
N GLU A 45 -5.67 -0.07 4.88
CA GLU A 45 -4.26 0.31 4.70
C GLU A 45 -3.75 1.26 5.82
N ALA A 46 -4.04 0.92 7.08
CA ALA A 46 -3.71 1.77 8.24
C ALA A 46 -2.21 2.13 8.36
N GLN A 47 -1.31 1.33 7.77
CA GLN A 47 0.13 1.62 7.70
C GLN A 47 0.45 2.84 6.82
N SER A 48 -0.49 3.30 5.97
CA SER A 48 -0.30 4.49 5.12
C SER A 48 -0.47 5.82 5.86
N LEU A 49 -0.84 5.80 7.15
CA LEU A 49 -0.95 7.00 7.96
C LEU A 49 0.42 7.69 8.07
N PRO A 50 0.51 9.01 7.82
CA PRO A 50 1.76 9.74 7.90
C PRO A 50 2.40 9.63 9.30
N ALA A 51 3.68 9.26 9.37
CA ALA A 51 4.40 9.04 10.61
C ALA A 51 4.36 10.28 11.53
N ASP A 52 4.54 11.46 10.95
CA ASP A 52 4.55 12.75 11.67
C ASP A 52 3.20 13.10 12.30
N LEU A 53 2.10 12.63 11.72
CA LEU A 53 0.75 12.88 12.19
C LEU A 53 0.16 11.73 13.01
N THR A 54 0.89 10.63 13.14
CA THR A 54 0.37 9.41 13.77
C THR A 54 -0.06 9.66 15.22
N SER A 55 0.73 10.40 16.01
CA SER A 55 0.38 10.67 17.42
C SER A 55 -0.94 11.44 17.54
N VAL A 56 -1.08 12.53 16.80
CA VAL A 56 -2.29 13.36 16.80
C VAL A 56 -3.49 12.58 16.27
N THR A 57 -3.30 11.78 15.23
CA THR A 57 -4.32 10.92 14.65
C THR A 57 -4.83 9.89 15.67
N LEU A 58 -3.93 9.21 16.37
CA LEU A 58 -4.30 8.19 17.36
C LEU A 58 -4.94 8.80 18.62
N GLN A 59 -4.58 10.02 18.99
CA GLN A 59 -5.29 10.78 20.04
C GLN A 59 -6.72 11.11 19.62
N ALA A 60 -6.95 11.57 18.38
CA ALA A 60 -8.30 11.81 17.87
C ALA A 60 -9.13 10.52 17.81
N VAL A 61 -8.53 9.40 17.41
CA VAL A 61 -9.17 8.08 17.46
C VAL A 61 -9.60 7.75 18.90
N ASN A 62 -8.73 7.96 19.88
CA ASN A 62 -9.07 7.74 21.29
C ASN A 62 -10.26 8.60 21.74
N GLU A 63 -10.29 9.88 21.40
CA GLU A 63 -11.42 10.76 21.71
C GLU A 63 -12.73 10.29 21.06
N LEU A 64 -12.69 9.90 19.79
CA LEU A 64 -13.86 9.38 19.08
C LEU A 64 -14.39 8.09 19.73
N CYS A 65 -13.51 7.17 20.10
CA CYS A 65 -13.92 5.92 20.76
C CYS A 65 -14.44 6.15 22.18
N SER A 66 -13.78 7.00 22.97
CA SER A 66 -14.10 7.16 24.40
C SER A 66 -15.29 8.08 24.66
N ARG A 67 -15.46 9.13 23.85
CA ARG A 67 -16.48 10.17 24.09
C ARG A 67 -17.62 10.20 23.09
N TYR A 68 -17.35 9.70 21.86
CA TYR A 68 -18.34 9.76 20.77
C TYR A 68 -18.89 8.37 20.40
N HIS A 69 -18.54 7.34 21.19
CA HIS A 69 -19.00 5.96 20.99
C HIS A 69 -18.75 5.43 19.57
N THR A 70 -17.69 5.88 18.94
CA THR A 70 -17.26 5.41 17.62
C THR A 70 -16.43 4.14 17.78
N THR A 71 -16.68 3.13 16.96
CA THR A 71 -15.83 1.94 16.90
C THR A 71 -14.84 2.10 15.76
N MET A 72 -13.53 2.04 16.05
CA MET A 72 -12.48 2.12 15.04
C MET A 72 -11.93 0.73 14.76
N VAL A 73 -11.90 0.35 13.49
CA VAL A 73 -11.34 -0.92 13.00
C VAL A 73 -10.18 -0.61 12.07
N PHE A 74 -9.01 -1.14 12.36
CA PHE A 74 -7.82 -1.00 11.50
C PHE A 74 -7.61 -2.27 10.71
N SER A 75 -7.61 -2.15 9.38
CA SER A 75 -7.26 -3.20 8.42
C SER A 75 -5.91 -2.87 7.81
N THR A 76 -5.00 -3.84 7.81
CA THR A 76 -3.64 -3.63 7.31
C THR A 76 -2.97 -4.97 7.01
N ALA A 77 -2.17 -5.01 5.94
CA ALA A 77 -1.33 -6.16 5.63
C ALA A 77 -0.13 -6.29 6.59
N THR A 78 0.35 -5.15 7.11
CA THR A 78 1.48 -5.05 8.04
C THR A 78 1.06 -4.20 9.21
N GLN A 79 0.67 -4.83 10.32
CA GLN A 79 0.17 -4.11 11.48
C GLN A 79 1.28 -3.28 12.14
N PRO A 80 1.10 -1.95 12.25
CA PRO A 80 1.99 -1.14 13.05
C PRO A 80 1.91 -1.59 14.51
N ASP A 81 3.04 -1.77 15.15
CA ASP A 81 3.06 -2.10 16.59
C ASP A 81 2.68 -0.88 17.42
N PHE A 82 1.38 -0.66 17.56
CA PHE A 82 0.87 0.41 18.43
C PHE A 82 1.21 0.17 19.90
N SER A 83 1.53 -1.07 20.31
CA SER A 83 1.87 -1.39 21.70
C SER A 83 3.23 -0.87 22.12
N ALA A 84 4.14 -0.68 21.16
CA ALA A 84 5.46 -0.07 21.40
C ALA A 84 5.39 1.43 21.70
N ARG A 85 4.28 2.09 21.41
CA ARG A 85 4.10 3.52 21.62
C ARG A 85 3.70 3.84 23.07
N LYS A 86 4.60 4.52 23.78
CA LYS A 86 4.37 4.93 25.16
C LYS A 86 3.38 6.10 25.33
N ASP A 87 3.09 6.81 24.24
CA ASP A 87 2.17 7.95 24.20
C ASP A 87 0.70 7.53 24.03
N LEU A 88 0.43 6.24 23.79
CA LEU A 88 -0.93 5.72 23.67
C LEU A 88 -1.43 5.17 25.01
N ILE A 89 -2.58 5.68 25.43
CA ILE A 89 -3.28 5.26 26.68
C ILE A 89 -4.23 4.08 26.45
N TRP A 90 -4.42 3.64 25.23
CA TRP A 90 -5.27 2.54 24.82
C TRP A 90 -4.49 1.46 24.06
N LYS A 91 -5.03 0.25 24.04
CA LYS A 91 -4.48 -0.87 23.27
C LYS A 91 -5.51 -1.37 22.26
N PRO A 92 -5.14 -1.63 21.02
CA PRO A 92 -6.05 -2.25 20.08
C PRO A 92 -6.37 -3.67 20.54
N ARG A 93 -7.60 -4.12 20.25
CA ARG A 93 -8.01 -5.50 20.45
C ARG A 93 -7.95 -6.23 19.12
N GLU A 94 -7.22 -7.34 19.08
CA GLU A 94 -7.21 -8.21 17.91
C GLU A 94 -8.59 -8.81 17.68
N ILE A 95 -9.08 -8.71 16.44
CA ILE A 95 -10.33 -9.35 16.01
C ILE A 95 -10.10 -10.86 15.83
N LEU A 96 -8.90 -11.25 15.38
CA LEU A 96 -8.50 -12.63 15.16
C LEU A 96 -7.37 -13.02 16.13
N PRO A 97 -7.68 -13.58 17.30
CA PRO A 97 -6.66 -13.86 18.33
C PRO A 97 -5.60 -14.89 17.89
N GLU A 98 -5.91 -15.77 16.94
CA GLU A 98 -5.01 -16.81 16.43
C GLU A 98 -4.37 -16.45 15.08
N SER A 99 -4.21 -15.16 14.82
CA SER A 99 -3.66 -14.65 13.54
C SER A 99 -2.31 -15.30 13.16
N GLY A 100 -1.45 -15.62 14.13
CA GLY A 100 -0.14 -16.22 13.87
C GLY A 100 -0.20 -17.62 13.22
N GLU A 101 -1.20 -18.44 13.53
CA GLU A 101 -1.38 -19.75 12.88
C GLU A 101 -1.95 -19.57 11.47
N MET A 102 -2.87 -18.65 11.32
CA MET A 102 -3.47 -18.32 10.02
C MET A 102 -2.42 -17.75 9.07
N PHE A 103 -1.54 -16.86 9.53
CA PHE A 103 -0.41 -16.36 8.73
C PHE A 103 0.54 -17.48 8.28
N ARG A 104 0.88 -18.41 9.16
CA ARG A 104 1.70 -19.60 8.81
C ARG A 104 1.01 -20.49 7.77
N ALA A 105 -0.28 -20.77 7.94
CA ALA A 105 -1.06 -21.58 7.01
C ALA A 105 -1.25 -20.91 5.63
N LEU A 106 -1.26 -19.59 5.58
CA LEU A 106 -1.40 -18.79 4.36
C LEU A 106 -0.05 -18.38 3.75
N GLN A 107 1.07 -18.78 4.33
CA GLN A 107 2.39 -18.44 3.81
C GLN A 107 2.58 -19.03 2.41
N ARG A 108 2.68 -18.18 1.40
CA ARG A 108 2.84 -18.53 -0.02
C ARG A 108 4.18 -18.12 -0.58
N VAL A 109 4.96 -17.36 0.18
CA VAL A 109 6.17 -16.70 -0.29
C VAL A 109 7.33 -17.10 0.59
N MET A 110 8.47 -17.41 -0.02
CA MET A 110 9.77 -17.49 0.66
C MET A 110 10.50 -16.17 0.43
N VAL A 111 11.02 -15.57 1.50
CA VAL A 111 11.80 -14.34 1.45
C VAL A 111 13.27 -14.68 1.59
N ASP A 112 14.06 -14.30 0.59
CA ASP A 112 15.51 -14.34 0.61
C ASP A 112 16.05 -12.94 0.93
N TRP A 113 16.70 -12.80 2.10
CA TRP A 113 17.23 -11.52 2.57
C TRP A 113 18.67 -11.34 2.10
N ARG A 114 18.88 -10.42 1.16
CA ARG A 114 20.22 -10.03 0.70
C ARG A 114 20.63 -8.72 1.37
N LEU A 115 20.91 -8.81 2.68
CA LEU A 115 21.28 -7.66 3.52
C LEU A 115 22.80 -7.67 3.73
N GLY A 116 23.47 -6.55 3.56
CA GLY A 116 24.88 -6.38 3.91
C GLY A 116 25.79 -6.05 2.74
N GLU A 117 25.41 -6.33 1.50
CA GLU A 117 26.13 -5.91 0.31
C GLU A 117 25.14 -5.28 -0.69
N ASP A 118 25.51 -4.13 -1.24
CA ASP A 118 24.74 -3.50 -2.31
C ASP A 118 24.81 -4.38 -3.56
N THR A 119 23.69 -4.96 -3.95
CA THR A 119 23.61 -5.72 -5.20
C THR A 119 23.60 -4.75 -6.39
N PRO A 120 24.55 -4.85 -7.34
CA PRO A 120 24.57 -4.01 -8.53
C PRO A 120 23.27 -4.13 -9.33
N LEU A 121 22.79 -3.03 -9.89
CA LEU A 121 21.55 -3.03 -10.70
C LEU A 121 21.66 -3.89 -11.95
N GLU A 122 22.86 -4.01 -12.48
CA GLU A 122 23.21 -4.88 -13.62
C GLU A 122 22.98 -6.34 -13.27
N THR A 123 23.42 -6.78 -12.10
CA THR A 123 23.22 -8.15 -11.60
C THR A 123 21.73 -8.46 -11.46
N ILE A 124 20.93 -7.52 -10.92
CA ILE A 124 19.47 -7.68 -10.84
C ILE A 124 18.87 -7.82 -12.25
N ALA A 125 19.30 -7.02 -13.21
CA ALA A 125 18.80 -7.11 -14.58
C ALA A 125 19.16 -8.46 -15.23
N GLU A 126 20.37 -8.96 -15.01
CA GLU A 126 20.84 -10.26 -15.51
C GLU A 126 20.02 -11.41 -14.89
N GLU A 127 19.84 -11.43 -13.58
CA GLU A 127 19.00 -12.43 -12.89
C GLU A 127 17.55 -12.39 -13.39
N MET A 128 16.98 -11.20 -13.58
CA MET A 128 15.62 -11.03 -14.11
C MET A 128 15.50 -11.51 -15.57
N SER A 129 16.56 -11.38 -16.39
CA SER A 129 16.52 -11.78 -17.79
C SER A 129 16.26 -13.28 -17.97
N GLY A 130 16.76 -14.10 -17.04
CA GLY A 130 16.56 -15.55 -17.01
C GLY A 130 15.18 -16.01 -16.52
N GLN A 131 14.31 -15.09 -16.12
CA GLN A 131 13.00 -15.41 -15.55
C GLN A 131 11.86 -14.94 -16.46
N ASP A 132 10.79 -15.74 -16.53
CA ASP A 132 9.62 -15.40 -17.34
C ASP A 132 8.59 -14.53 -16.60
N SER A 133 8.50 -14.63 -15.28
CA SER A 133 7.53 -13.87 -14.48
C SER A 133 8.25 -13.24 -13.29
N VAL A 134 8.64 -11.98 -13.44
CA VAL A 134 9.47 -11.28 -12.45
C VAL A 134 9.16 -9.79 -12.37
N CYS A 135 9.21 -9.26 -11.15
CA CYS A 135 9.06 -7.83 -10.90
C CYS A 135 10.22 -7.32 -10.02
N ALA A 136 10.81 -6.19 -10.38
CA ALA A 136 11.70 -5.43 -9.50
C ALA A 136 11.01 -4.15 -9.04
N ILE A 137 10.94 -3.94 -7.72
CA ILE A 137 10.40 -2.74 -7.09
C ILE A 137 11.56 -1.98 -6.45
N VAL A 138 11.85 -0.80 -6.96
CA VAL A 138 12.96 0.03 -6.49
C VAL A 138 12.49 1.40 -6.01
N ASN A 139 13.26 2.04 -5.13
CA ASN A 139 12.86 3.30 -4.51
C ASN A 139 13.05 4.51 -5.45
N LEU A 140 14.01 4.44 -6.38
CA LEU A 140 14.39 5.56 -7.24
C LEU A 140 14.03 5.29 -8.70
N ARG A 141 13.37 6.25 -9.35
CA ARG A 141 13.03 6.18 -10.78
C ARG A 141 14.25 5.98 -11.69
N ARG A 142 15.41 6.55 -11.32
CA ARG A 142 16.66 6.35 -12.05
C ARG A 142 17.11 4.89 -12.05
N HIS A 143 16.99 4.19 -10.90
CA HIS A 143 17.32 2.77 -10.79
C HIS A 143 16.35 1.93 -11.62
N ALA A 144 15.06 2.22 -11.57
CA ALA A 144 14.09 1.54 -12.42
C ALA A 144 14.41 1.70 -13.91
N ARG A 145 14.85 2.89 -14.32
CA ARG A 145 15.23 3.15 -15.73
C ARG A 145 16.48 2.39 -16.13
N GLN A 146 17.49 2.32 -15.26
CA GLN A 146 18.73 1.56 -15.53
C GLN A 146 18.44 0.07 -15.68
N ILE A 147 17.71 -0.54 -14.75
CA ILE A 147 17.34 -1.96 -14.82
C ILE A 147 16.51 -2.25 -16.08
N ALA A 148 15.49 -1.44 -16.38
CA ALA A 148 14.66 -1.63 -17.57
C ALA A 148 15.44 -1.45 -18.88
N GLY A 149 16.37 -0.49 -18.92
CA GLY A 149 17.28 -0.29 -20.04
C GLY A 149 18.15 -1.54 -20.29
N ARG A 150 18.78 -2.04 -19.23
CA ARG A 150 19.63 -3.23 -19.30
C ARG A 150 18.84 -4.48 -19.68
N LEU A 151 17.65 -4.70 -19.12
CA LEU A 151 16.77 -5.80 -19.52
C LEU A 151 16.39 -5.75 -21.00
N SER A 152 16.23 -4.57 -21.57
CA SER A 152 15.87 -4.41 -22.98
C SER A 152 17.02 -4.76 -23.95
N GLU A 153 18.24 -4.95 -23.44
CA GLU A 153 19.37 -5.47 -24.21
C GLU A 153 19.36 -7.01 -24.26
N PHE A 154 18.87 -7.67 -23.21
CA PHE A 154 18.82 -9.12 -23.08
C PHE A 154 17.49 -9.75 -23.52
N CYS A 155 16.40 -9.00 -23.42
CA CYS A 155 15.06 -9.52 -23.60
C CYS A 155 14.30 -8.80 -24.71
N PRO A 156 13.33 -9.48 -25.37
CA PRO A 156 12.44 -8.82 -26.31
C PRO A 156 11.70 -7.64 -25.65
N LYS A 157 11.70 -6.49 -26.32
CA LYS A 157 11.16 -5.23 -25.79
C LYS A 157 9.67 -5.31 -25.40
N ASP A 158 8.91 -6.17 -26.03
CA ASP A 158 7.49 -6.40 -25.72
C ASP A 158 7.28 -7.18 -24.43
N THR A 159 8.33 -7.79 -23.86
CA THR A 159 8.30 -8.54 -22.59
C THR A 159 8.76 -7.73 -21.38
N VAL A 160 9.33 -6.53 -21.61
CA VAL A 160 9.86 -5.65 -20.57
C VAL A 160 8.91 -4.46 -20.36
N PHE A 161 8.50 -4.24 -19.12
CA PHE A 161 7.57 -3.19 -18.72
C PHE A 161 8.21 -2.27 -17.68
N TYR A 162 7.99 -0.97 -17.85
CA TYR A 162 8.46 0.07 -16.95
C TYR A 162 7.25 0.80 -16.34
N LEU A 163 7.11 0.77 -15.02
CA LEU A 163 6.01 1.37 -14.29
C LEU A 163 6.52 2.32 -13.21
N THR A 164 6.45 3.60 -13.48
CA THR A 164 6.79 4.66 -12.51
C THR A 164 5.83 5.83 -12.64
N THR A 165 5.98 6.80 -11.75
CA THR A 165 5.22 8.05 -11.80
C THR A 165 5.61 8.96 -12.98
N ASP A 166 6.65 8.63 -13.75
CA ASP A 166 6.98 9.32 -15.02
C ASP A 166 5.93 9.07 -16.10
N LEU A 167 5.18 7.98 -16.00
CA LEU A 167 4.10 7.68 -16.93
C LEU A 167 2.84 8.45 -16.57
N CYS A 168 2.21 9.07 -17.56
CA CYS A 168 0.88 9.63 -17.36
C CYS A 168 -0.14 8.53 -16.98
N PRO A 169 -1.22 8.85 -16.25
CA PRO A 169 -2.17 7.86 -15.73
C PRO A 169 -2.77 6.95 -16.81
N ALA A 170 -3.10 7.48 -17.98
CA ALA A 170 -3.66 6.70 -19.09
C ALA A 170 -2.65 5.68 -19.62
N HIS A 171 -1.38 6.07 -19.75
CA HIS A 171 -0.32 5.18 -20.21
C HIS A 171 -0.03 4.08 -19.18
N ARG A 172 0.03 4.44 -17.90
CA ARG A 172 0.21 3.49 -16.81
C ARG A 172 -0.92 2.46 -16.76
N SER A 173 -2.18 2.88 -16.89
CA SER A 173 -3.34 1.97 -16.95
C SER A 173 -3.26 1.00 -18.13
N LYS A 174 -2.80 1.48 -19.28
CA LYS A 174 -2.60 0.64 -20.47
C LYS A 174 -1.50 -0.41 -20.23
N GLN A 175 -0.39 -0.02 -19.61
CA GLN A 175 0.68 -0.96 -19.28
C GLN A 175 0.21 -2.02 -18.26
N ILE A 176 -0.49 -1.63 -17.23
CA ILE A 176 -1.03 -2.54 -16.21
C ILE A 176 -1.97 -3.58 -16.86
N LYS A 177 -2.84 -3.17 -17.78
CA LYS A 177 -3.71 -4.10 -18.51
C LYS A 177 -2.89 -5.13 -19.30
N ARG A 178 -1.88 -4.69 -20.05
CA ARG A 178 -1.00 -5.58 -20.82
C ARG A 178 -0.23 -6.56 -19.91
N ILE A 179 0.27 -6.09 -18.78
CA ILE A 179 0.95 -6.94 -17.78
C ILE A 179 -0.02 -8.01 -17.27
N ARG A 180 -1.22 -7.64 -16.86
CA ARG A 180 -2.25 -8.60 -16.41
C ARG A 180 -2.58 -9.66 -17.45
N GLU A 181 -2.75 -9.24 -18.70
CA GLU A 181 -3.01 -10.17 -19.81
C GLU A 181 -1.85 -11.16 -20.00
N ARG A 182 -0.60 -10.69 -19.93
CA ARG A 182 0.56 -11.57 -20.07
C ARG A 182 0.69 -12.54 -18.89
N LEU A 183 0.55 -12.08 -17.67
CA LEU A 183 0.60 -12.92 -16.47
C LEU A 183 -0.53 -13.98 -16.49
N LYS A 184 -1.75 -13.59 -16.85
CA LYS A 184 -2.89 -14.51 -16.98
C LYS A 184 -2.65 -15.62 -18.01
N ASN A 185 -1.95 -15.31 -19.09
CA ASN A 185 -1.65 -16.26 -20.17
C ASN A 185 -0.28 -16.95 -20.01
N ASN A 186 0.38 -16.81 -18.86
CA ASN A 186 1.73 -17.34 -18.58
C ASN A 186 2.77 -16.94 -19.65
N LEU A 187 2.63 -15.75 -20.23
CA LEU A 187 3.59 -15.21 -21.19
C LEU A 187 4.72 -14.47 -20.46
N PRO A 188 5.94 -14.46 -21.01
CA PRO A 188 7.07 -13.76 -20.40
C PRO A 188 6.75 -12.29 -20.10
N CYS A 189 6.93 -11.90 -18.82
CA CYS A 189 6.58 -10.57 -18.33
C CYS A 189 7.57 -10.13 -17.25
N ARG A 190 8.44 -9.19 -17.60
CA ARG A 190 9.46 -8.62 -16.73
C ARG A 190 9.10 -7.18 -16.44
N VAL A 191 8.80 -6.89 -15.18
CA VAL A 191 8.34 -5.56 -14.76
C VAL A 191 9.39 -4.88 -13.90
N VAL A 192 9.69 -3.63 -14.20
CA VAL A 192 10.50 -2.78 -13.32
C VAL A 192 9.65 -1.60 -12.90
N ALA A 193 9.48 -1.43 -11.60
CA ALA A 193 8.57 -0.44 -11.05
C ALA A 193 9.18 0.32 -9.87
N THR A 194 8.56 1.43 -9.53
CA THR A 194 8.69 2.05 -8.21
C THR A 194 7.48 1.68 -7.35
N GLN A 195 7.42 2.14 -6.09
CA GLN A 195 6.33 1.85 -5.15
C GLN A 195 4.92 2.16 -5.69
N CYS A 196 4.80 2.84 -6.83
CA CYS A 196 3.50 3.11 -7.47
C CYS A 196 2.73 1.84 -7.92
N ILE A 197 3.37 0.66 -7.88
CA ILE A 197 2.74 -0.63 -8.18
C ILE A 197 2.11 -1.27 -6.94
N GLU A 198 2.46 -0.83 -5.73
CA GLU A 198 2.06 -1.47 -4.47
C GLU A 198 0.62 -1.13 -4.08
N ALA A 199 0.18 0.11 -4.33
CA ALA A 199 -1.15 0.57 -3.98
C ALA A 199 -2.14 0.38 -5.13
N GLY A 200 -3.15 -0.46 -4.92
CA GLY A 200 -4.28 -0.62 -5.87
C GLY A 200 -3.95 -1.37 -7.17
N VAL A 201 -2.80 -2.01 -7.26
CA VAL A 201 -2.40 -2.81 -8.42
C VAL A 201 -2.18 -4.26 -7.98
N ASP A 202 -3.17 -5.11 -8.29
CA ASP A 202 -3.09 -6.54 -8.00
C ASP A 202 -2.41 -7.26 -9.16
N LEU A 203 -1.14 -7.63 -8.98
CA LEU A 203 -0.30 -8.36 -9.92
C LEU A 203 0.47 -9.43 -9.18
N ASP A 204 0.40 -10.66 -9.67
CA ASP A 204 1.06 -11.82 -9.09
C ASP A 204 2.26 -12.26 -9.95
N PHE A 205 3.46 -12.20 -9.36
CA PHE A 205 4.72 -12.59 -9.99
C PHE A 205 5.35 -13.76 -9.25
N ARG A 206 6.02 -14.65 -9.99
CA ARG A 206 6.74 -15.78 -9.39
C ARG A 206 7.94 -15.33 -8.57
N THR A 207 8.58 -14.24 -8.99
CA THR A 207 9.73 -13.67 -8.28
C THR A 207 9.58 -12.16 -8.18
N ILE A 208 9.89 -11.63 -7.00
CA ILE A 208 9.91 -10.18 -6.78
C ILE A 208 11.24 -9.80 -6.13
N TYR A 209 11.95 -8.88 -6.75
CA TYR A 209 13.08 -8.16 -6.16
C TYR A 209 12.56 -6.86 -5.57
N ARG A 210 12.85 -6.61 -4.31
CA ARG A 210 12.43 -5.40 -3.63
C ARG A 210 13.59 -4.70 -2.95
N ALA A 211 13.85 -3.44 -3.33
CA ALA A 211 14.79 -2.61 -2.61
C ALA A 211 14.21 -2.22 -1.25
N LEU A 212 15.02 -2.31 -0.21
CA LEU A 212 14.67 -1.77 1.11
C LEU A 212 14.64 -0.23 1.06
N ALA A 213 13.71 0.36 1.83
CA ALA A 213 13.57 1.81 1.95
C ALA A 213 14.55 2.35 2.98
#